data_6c67a857fe9b5ac08270fdd9e0893fdb
#
_entry.id   6c67a857fe9b5ac08270fdd9e0893fdb
#
_cell.length_a   1.000
_cell.length_b   1.000
_cell.length_c   1.000
_cell.angle_alpha   90.00
_cell.angle_beta   90.00
_cell.angle_gamma   90.00
#
_symmetry.space_group_name_H-M   'P 1'
#
loop_
_entity.id
_entity.type
_entity.pdbx_description
1 polymer ?
#
loop_
_entity_poly.entity_id
_entity_poly.type
_entity_poly.pdbx_seq_one_letter_code
_entity_poly.pdbx_strand_id
1 'polypeptide(L)'
;MTSQRAERAGTTVETLRRFLTEMELKFKEEPFPEGTAFRIEMDEPTPVAIARVLVDKERFTVHFYFPNPAPPESRMKVAEFITRANYGLVVGNFEMSFANGTIRFKTGIDFTNNELTERLIGNAVLSSMESLEPFSASLKSVIAGDMEPEAAFAAAMTTT
;
A
#
# COMPACT_ATOMS: atom_id res chain seq x y z
N MET A 1 13.86 24.90 -5.15
CA MET A 1 14.55 23.59 -5.24
C MET A 1 15.95 23.79 -5.77
N THR A 2 16.98 23.20 -5.13
CA THR A 2 18.34 23.21 -5.68
C THR A 2 18.41 22.28 -6.90
N SER A 3 19.24 22.59 -7.91
CA SER A 3 19.42 21.83 -9.14
C SER A 3 19.64 20.31 -8.87
N GLN A 4 20.48 19.99 -7.89
CA GLN A 4 20.75 18.60 -7.47
C GLN A 4 19.52 17.84 -6.97
N ARG A 5 18.59 18.50 -6.32
CA ARG A 5 17.37 17.87 -5.80
C ARG A 5 16.37 17.56 -6.91
N ALA A 6 16.29 18.43 -7.92
CA ALA A 6 15.48 18.20 -9.11
C ALA A 6 16.02 17.04 -9.95
N GLU A 7 17.35 16.93 -10.07
CA GLU A 7 18.03 15.84 -10.78
C GLU A 7 17.82 14.48 -10.10
N ARG A 8 18.00 14.41 -8.76
CA ARG A 8 17.69 13.18 -7.99
C ARG A 8 16.22 12.77 -8.10
N ALA A 9 15.32 13.73 -8.12
CA ALA A 9 13.90 13.47 -8.28
C ALA A 9 13.57 12.82 -9.62
N GLY A 10 14.14 13.33 -10.72
CA GLY A 10 14.02 12.74 -12.05
C GLY A 10 14.55 11.31 -12.08
N THR A 11 15.71 11.07 -11.49
CA THR A 11 16.31 9.74 -11.38
C THR A 11 15.44 8.77 -10.59
N THR A 12 14.83 9.23 -9.49
CA THR A 12 13.95 8.40 -8.64
C THR A 12 12.68 7.99 -9.37
N VAL A 13 12.04 8.90 -10.09
CA VAL A 13 10.85 8.62 -10.91
C VAL A 13 11.19 7.63 -12.02
N GLU A 14 12.34 7.81 -12.68
CA GLU A 14 12.82 6.91 -13.71
C GLU A 14 13.14 5.51 -13.18
N THR A 15 13.73 5.39 -11.99
CA THR A 15 13.98 4.10 -11.34
C THR A 15 12.67 3.34 -11.11
N LEU A 16 11.62 4.02 -10.61
CA LEU A 16 10.32 3.38 -10.43
C LEU A 16 9.68 2.96 -11.77
N ARG A 17 9.75 3.82 -12.79
CA ARG A 17 9.23 3.51 -14.14
C ARG A 17 9.92 2.28 -14.72
N ARG A 18 11.26 2.21 -14.63
CA ARG A 18 12.05 1.08 -15.12
C ARG A 18 11.69 -0.19 -14.37
N PHE A 19 11.60 -0.15 -13.02
CA PHE A 19 11.18 -1.29 -12.21
C PHE A 19 9.81 -1.83 -12.65
N LEU A 20 8.80 -0.96 -12.79
CA LEU A 20 7.46 -1.39 -13.21
C LEU A 20 7.45 -1.98 -14.62
N THR A 21 8.27 -1.45 -15.53
CA THR A 21 8.41 -1.94 -16.89
C THR A 21 9.10 -3.32 -16.94
N GLU A 22 10.17 -3.50 -16.19
CA GLU A 22 10.89 -4.79 -16.10
C GLU A 22 10.05 -5.89 -15.43
N MET A 23 9.18 -5.51 -14.51
CA MET A 23 8.20 -6.41 -13.91
C MET A 23 6.97 -6.67 -14.78
N GLU A 24 6.93 -6.11 -16.00
CA GLU A 24 5.82 -6.23 -16.96
C GLU A 24 4.46 -5.80 -16.38
N LEU A 25 4.46 -4.92 -15.37
CA LEU A 25 3.23 -4.42 -14.75
C LEU A 25 2.58 -3.37 -15.63
N LYS A 26 1.26 -3.43 -15.74
CA LYS A 26 0.47 -2.38 -16.41
C LYS A 26 0.30 -1.20 -15.47
N PHE A 27 0.74 -0.04 -15.91
CA PHE A 27 0.63 1.17 -15.11
C PHE A 27 0.29 2.41 -15.95
N LYS A 28 -0.23 3.41 -15.25
CA LYS A 28 -0.46 4.75 -15.78
C LYS A 28 0.21 5.77 -14.85
N GLU A 29 1.03 6.62 -15.43
CA GLU A 29 1.69 7.71 -14.72
C GLU A 29 0.75 8.92 -14.63
N GLU A 30 0.62 9.47 -13.44
CA GLU A 30 -0.28 10.59 -13.15
C GLU A 30 0.48 11.64 -12.31
N PRO A 31 0.46 12.93 -12.70
CA PRO A 31 1.01 13.98 -11.85
C PRO A 31 0.15 14.16 -10.59
N PHE A 32 0.78 14.47 -9.48
CA PHE A 32 0.07 14.93 -8.29
C PHE A 32 0.87 16.05 -7.60
N PRO A 33 0.26 16.87 -6.71
CA PRO A 33 0.87 18.11 -6.22
C PRO A 33 2.26 17.96 -5.57
N GLU A 34 2.54 16.81 -4.97
CA GLU A 34 3.80 16.55 -4.26
C GLU A 34 4.80 15.71 -5.07
N GLY A 35 4.52 15.40 -6.35
CA GLY A 35 5.42 14.59 -7.18
C GLY A 35 4.70 13.81 -8.29
N THR A 36 5.07 12.53 -8.44
CA THR A 36 4.52 11.63 -9.46
C THR A 36 3.89 10.41 -8.80
N ALA A 37 2.71 10.03 -9.28
CA ALA A 37 2.02 8.80 -8.91
C ALA A 37 1.97 7.82 -10.09
N PHE A 38 2.09 6.55 -9.79
CA PHE A 38 1.92 5.44 -10.73
C PHE A 38 0.74 4.61 -10.27
N ARG A 39 -0.33 4.62 -11.07
CA ARG A 39 -1.48 3.75 -10.86
C ARG A 39 -1.19 2.43 -11.55
N ILE A 40 -1.15 1.35 -10.78
CA ILE A 40 -0.71 0.02 -11.20
C ILE A 40 -1.91 -0.91 -11.14
N GLU A 41 -2.13 -1.68 -12.20
CA GLU A 41 -3.10 -2.78 -12.20
C GLU A 41 -2.45 -3.99 -11.51
N MET A 42 -3.15 -4.58 -10.57
CA MET A 42 -2.71 -5.71 -9.77
C MET A 42 -3.76 -6.81 -9.79
N ASP A 43 -3.35 -8.00 -9.39
CA ASP A 43 -4.29 -9.11 -9.15
C ASP A 43 -5.01 -8.97 -7.81
N GLU A 44 -6.07 -9.78 -7.60
CA GLU A 44 -6.71 -9.90 -6.29
C GLU A 44 -5.69 -10.29 -5.20
N PRO A 45 -5.83 -9.85 -3.95
CA PRO A 45 -7.03 -9.19 -3.38
C PRO A 45 -7.05 -7.67 -3.52
N THR A 46 -6.04 -7.06 -4.08
CA THR A 46 -5.88 -5.60 -4.20
C THR A 46 -5.67 -5.19 -5.65
N PRO A 47 -6.74 -5.09 -6.48
CA PRO A 47 -6.65 -4.92 -7.93
C PRO A 47 -6.01 -3.61 -8.37
N VAL A 48 -5.78 -2.69 -7.46
CA VAL A 48 -5.14 -1.40 -7.75
C VAL A 48 -4.08 -1.11 -6.69
N ALA A 49 -2.85 -0.85 -7.13
CA ALA A 49 -1.84 -0.21 -6.31
C ALA A 49 -1.53 1.21 -6.83
N ILE A 50 -1.18 2.11 -5.93
CA ILE A 50 -0.68 3.44 -6.26
C ILE A 50 0.68 3.63 -5.61
N ALA A 51 1.73 3.64 -6.42
CA ALA A 51 3.07 4.03 -5.99
C ALA A 51 3.26 5.54 -6.18
N ARG A 52 3.84 6.21 -5.21
CA ARG A 52 4.10 7.65 -5.23
C ARG A 52 5.54 7.95 -4.89
N VAL A 53 6.14 8.84 -5.68
CA VAL A 53 7.43 9.45 -5.39
C VAL A 53 7.17 10.89 -4.96
N LEU A 54 7.37 11.16 -3.67
CA LEU A 54 7.25 12.50 -3.10
C LEU A 54 8.62 13.18 -3.17
N VAL A 55 8.83 13.89 -4.24
CA VAL A 55 10.14 14.46 -4.65
C VAL A 55 10.72 15.38 -3.59
N ASP A 56 9.93 16.32 -3.08
CA ASP A 56 10.39 17.32 -2.11
C ASP A 56 10.68 16.73 -0.72
N LYS A 57 10.13 15.56 -0.43
CA LYS A 57 10.28 14.89 0.85
C LYS A 57 11.27 13.72 0.81
N GLU A 58 11.76 13.37 -0.38
CA GLU A 58 12.58 12.17 -0.60
C GLU A 58 11.94 10.93 0.02
N ARG A 59 10.64 10.71 -0.32
CA ARG A 59 9.80 9.61 0.17
C ARG A 59 9.25 8.81 -1.01
N PHE A 60 9.23 7.52 -0.84
CA PHE A 60 8.48 6.60 -1.67
C PHE A 60 7.36 5.98 -0.85
N THR A 61 6.17 5.86 -1.42
CA THR A 61 5.07 5.12 -0.81
C THR A 61 4.36 4.26 -1.83
N VAL A 62 3.95 3.08 -1.41
CA VAL A 62 3.04 2.23 -2.18
C VAL A 62 1.79 1.93 -1.36
N HIS A 63 0.63 2.04 -2.01
CA HIS A 63 -0.67 1.79 -1.42
C HIS A 63 -1.40 0.73 -2.23
N PHE A 64 -1.79 -0.36 -1.59
CA PHE A 64 -2.60 -1.43 -2.17
C PHE A 64 -4.05 -1.24 -1.73
N TYR A 65 -4.95 -1.02 -2.67
CA TYR A 65 -6.35 -0.70 -2.40
C TYR A 65 -7.23 -1.94 -2.46
N PHE A 66 -8.00 -2.17 -1.41
CA PHE A 66 -9.04 -3.18 -1.41
C PHE A 66 -10.24 -2.69 -2.23
N PRO A 67 -10.90 -3.59 -3.02
CA PRO A 67 -11.93 -3.19 -3.97
C PRO A 67 -13.22 -2.71 -3.29
N ASN A 68 -13.52 -3.26 -2.11
CA ASN A 68 -14.77 -2.99 -1.40
C ASN A 68 -14.52 -2.07 -0.21
N PRO A 69 -15.06 -0.84 -0.19
CA PRO A 69 -15.02 0.01 0.99
C PRO A 69 -15.89 -0.56 2.10
N ALA A 70 -15.52 -0.32 3.36
CA ALA A 70 -16.34 -0.66 4.51
C ALA A 70 -17.61 0.20 4.53
N PRO A 71 -18.82 -0.42 4.52
CA PRO A 71 -20.05 0.32 4.70
C PRO A 71 -20.10 0.95 6.10
N PRO A 72 -20.89 2.02 6.31
CA PRO A 72 -20.90 2.76 7.57
C PRO A 72 -21.05 1.89 8.83
N GLU A 73 -21.91 0.89 8.76
CA GLU A 73 -22.20 -0.05 9.84
C GLU A 73 -21.04 -0.99 10.19
N SER A 74 -20.16 -1.30 9.24
CA SER A 74 -19.01 -2.19 9.47
C SER A 74 -17.72 -1.43 9.82
N ARG A 75 -17.66 -0.10 9.68
CA ARG A 75 -16.40 0.66 9.84
C ARG A 75 -15.73 0.47 11.20
N MET A 76 -16.49 0.43 12.28
CA MET A 76 -15.92 0.21 13.61
C MET A 76 -15.34 -1.19 13.77
N LYS A 77 -16.01 -2.21 13.23
CA LYS A 77 -15.51 -3.60 13.21
C LYS A 77 -14.26 -3.73 12.37
N VAL A 78 -14.25 -3.10 11.19
CA VAL A 78 -13.05 -3.07 10.31
C VAL A 78 -11.89 -2.34 11.01
N ALA A 79 -12.16 -1.21 11.70
CA ALA A 79 -11.13 -0.48 12.44
C ALA A 79 -10.51 -1.34 13.55
N GLU A 80 -11.33 -2.10 14.27
CA GLU A 80 -10.85 -3.06 15.28
C GLU A 80 -9.98 -4.15 14.64
N PHE A 81 -10.47 -4.77 13.56
CA PHE A 81 -9.74 -5.82 12.85
C PHE A 81 -8.36 -5.35 12.37
N ILE A 82 -8.30 -4.20 11.66
CA ILE A 82 -7.03 -3.68 11.14
C ILE A 82 -6.10 -3.22 12.27
N THR A 83 -6.63 -2.77 13.41
CA THR A 83 -5.81 -2.44 14.58
C THR A 83 -5.14 -3.68 15.16
N ARG A 84 -5.88 -4.81 15.27
CA ARG A 84 -5.33 -6.09 15.70
C ARG A 84 -4.26 -6.60 14.73
N ALA A 85 -4.51 -6.52 13.41
CA ALA A 85 -3.56 -6.90 12.38
C ALA A 85 -2.28 -6.04 12.44
N ASN A 86 -2.43 -4.72 12.48
CA ASN A 86 -1.30 -3.79 12.51
C ASN A 86 -0.38 -3.97 13.71
N TYR A 87 -0.89 -4.44 14.84
CA TYR A 87 -0.08 -4.65 16.04
C TYR A 87 1.06 -5.65 15.85
N GLY A 88 0.86 -6.65 14.99
CA GLY A 88 1.86 -7.69 14.69
C GLY A 88 2.68 -7.46 13.43
N LEU A 89 2.33 -6.48 12.59
CA LEU A 89 3.01 -6.23 11.32
C LEU A 89 4.39 -5.58 11.55
N VAL A 90 5.39 -6.12 10.87
CA VAL A 90 6.77 -5.57 10.86
C VAL A 90 6.93 -4.52 9.76
N VAL A 91 6.28 -4.73 8.60
CA VAL A 91 6.36 -3.86 7.43
C VAL A 91 4.97 -3.44 7.01
N GLY A 92 4.78 -2.14 6.80
CA GLY A 92 3.53 -1.58 6.34
C GLY A 92 2.42 -1.56 7.40
N ASN A 93 1.26 -1.10 6.99
CA ASN A 93 0.07 -1.05 7.84
C ASN A 93 -1.20 -0.94 7.03
N PHE A 94 -2.29 -1.48 7.56
CA PHE A 94 -3.64 -1.20 7.06
C PHE A 94 -4.12 0.18 7.48
N GLU A 95 -4.84 0.84 6.59
CA GLU A 95 -5.50 2.12 6.85
C GLU A 95 -6.93 2.08 6.34
N MET A 96 -7.84 2.75 7.03
CA MET A 96 -9.20 2.97 6.57
C MET A 96 -9.60 4.44 6.70
N SER A 97 -10.27 4.96 5.68
CA SER A 97 -10.91 6.26 5.74
C SER A 97 -12.29 6.14 6.37
N PHE A 98 -12.52 6.74 7.53
CA PHE A 98 -13.85 6.80 8.15
C PHE A 98 -14.86 7.61 7.34
N ALA A 99 -14.40 8.52 6.48
CA ALA A 99 -15.29 9.34 5.67
C ALA A 99 -16.01 8.54 4.57
N ASN A 100 -15.32 7.58 3.95
CA ASN A 100 -15.85 6.84 2.80
C ASN A 100 -15.65 5.32 2.87
N GLY A 101 -15.02 4.80 3.93
CA GLY A 101 -14.78 3.37 4.11
C GLY A 101 -13.64 2.78 3.27
N THR A 102 -12.95 3.58 2.45
CA THR A 102 -11.83 3.07 1.64
C THR A 102 -10.76 2.44 2.51
N ILE A 103 -10.36 1.21 2.17
CA ILE A 103 -9.34 0.43 2.87
C ILE A 103 -8.14 0.26 1.97
N ARG A 104 -6.95 0.41 2.53
CA ARG A 104 -5.68 0.17 1.83
C ARG A 104 -4.62 -0.38 2.77
N PHE A 105 -3.66 -1.06 2.23
CA PHE A 105 -2.40 -1.37 2.88
C PHE A 105 -1.35 -0.37 2.38
N LYS A 106 -0.51 0.17 3.26
CA LYS A 106 0.50 1.17 2.91
C LYS A 106 1.86 0.76 3.41
N THR A 107 2.87 0.95 2.57
CA THR A 107 4.29 0.92 2.95
C THR A 107 4.99 2.16 2.43
N GLY A 108 5.98 2.63 3.16
CA GLY A 108 6.76 3.80 2.77
C GLY A 108 8.24 3.64 3.07
N ILE A 109 9.07 4.27 2.26
CA ILE A 109 10.52 4.36 2.42
C ILE A 109 10.91 5.83 2.53
N ASP A 110 11.64 6.17 3.58
CA ASP A 110 12.41 7.39 3.69
C ASP A 110 13.78 7.13 3.06
N PHE A 111 14.08 7.80 1.96
CA PHE A 111 15.39 7.71 1.33
C PHE A 111 16.14 9.06 1.36
N THR A 112 15.88 9.86 2.40
CA THR A 112 16.55 11.17 2.58
C THR A 112 18.06 11.00 2.53
N ASN A 113 18.72 11.76 1.66
CA ASN A 113 20.17 11.71 1.38
C ASN A 113 20.68 10.36 0.86
N ASN A 114 19.80 9.49 0.38
CA ASN A 114 20.13 8.21 -0.25
C ASN A 114 19.48 8.10 -1.63
N GLU A 115 19.71 6.99 -2.30
CA GLU A 115 19.07 6.65 -3.56
C GLU A 115 17.93 5.63 -3.33
N LEU A 116 16.81 5.86 -3.99
CA LEU A 116 15.76 4.85 -4.10
C LEU A 116 16.15 3.87 -5.22
N THR A 117 16.57 2.68 -4.84
CA THR A 117 16.95 1.63 -5.78
C THR A 117 15.77 0.73 -6.14
N GLU A 118 15.82 0.06 -7.30
CA GLU A 118 14.83 -0.95 -7.70
C GLU A 118 14.68 -2.05 -6.66
N ARG A 119 15.78 -2.45 -6.03
CA ARG A 119 15.78 -3.44 -4.95
C ARG A 119 14.98 -2.99 -3.73
N LEU A 120 15.09 -1.72 -3.33
CA LEU A 120 14.28 -1.17 -2.23
C LEU A 120 12.81 -1.10 -2.60
N ILE A 121 12.49 -0.70 -3.84
CA ILE A 121 11.11 -0.70 -4.36
C ILE A 121 10.55 -2.12 -4.36
N GLY A 122 11.29 -3.07 -4.93
CA GLY A 122 10.88 -4.48 -4.99
C GLY A 122 10.64 -5.08 -3.61
N ASN A 123 11.55 -4.85 -2.65
CA ASN A 123 11.38 -5.29 -1.28
C ASN A 123 10.12 -4.70 -0.63
N ALA A 124 9.88 -3.39 -0.81
CA ALA A 124 8.68 -2.75 -0.25
C ALA A 124 7.38 -3.32 -0.85
N VAL A 125 7.36 -3.58 -2.16
CA VAL A 125 6.18 -4.17 -2.84
C VAL A 125 5.96 -5.61 -2.37
N LEU A 126 6.98 -6.46 -2.43
CA LEU A 126 6.87 -7.88 -2.07
C LEU A 126 6.52 -8.06 -0.59
N SER A 127 7.23 -7.39 0.33
CA SER A 127 6.92 -7.47 1.76
C SER A 127 5.52 -6.95 2.09
N SER A 128 5.00 -5.97 1.33
CA SER A 128 3.62 -5.52 1.50
C SER A 128 2.62 -6.59 1.10
N MET A 129 2.84 -7.25 -0.04
CA MET A 129 1.97 -8.34 -0.52
C MET A 129 1.97 -9.51 0.46
N GLU A 130 3.14 -9.96 0.90
CA GLU A 130 3.30 -11.00 1.92
C GLU A 130 2.62 -10.64 3.24
N SER A 131 2.70 -9.37 3.66
CA SER A 131 2.11 -8.89 4.91
C SER A 131 0.58 -8.78 4.86
N LEU A 132 -0.01 -8.39 3.73
CA LEU A 132 -1.45 -8.18 3.60
C LEU A 132 -2.23 -9.46 3.27
N GLU A 133 -1.60 -10.42 2.60
CA GLU A 133 -2.27 -11.62 2.08
C GLU A 133 -2.98 -12.44 3.16
N PRO A 134 -2.36 -12.78 4.31
CA PRO A 134 -3.01 -13.59 5.35
C PRO A 134 -4.29 -12.97 5.89
N PHE A 135 -4.40 -11.64 5.87
CA PHE A 135 -5.52 -10.90 6.43
C PHE A 135 -6.65 -10.64 5.41
N SER A 136 -6.39 -10.83 4.11
CA SER A 136 -7.28 -10.37 3.04
C SER A 136 -8.65 -11.05 3.06
N ALA A 137 -8.70 -12.37 3.23
CA ALA A 137 -9.96 -13.12 3.29
C ALA A 137 -10.77 -12.76 4.54
N SER A 138 -10.11 -12.70 5.69
CA SER A 138 -10.74 -12.34 6.97
C SER A 138 -11.26 -10.90 6.96
N LEU A 139 -10.52 -9.97 6.35
CA LEU A 139 -10.95 -8.58 6.18
C LEU A 139 -12.24 -8.50 5.34
N LYS A 140 -12.33 -9.25 4.23
CA LYS A 140 -13.55 -9.33 3.40
C LYS A 140 -14.76 -9.80 4.23
N SER A 141 -14.60 -10.81 5.09
CA SER A 141 -15.66 -11.31 5.96
C SER A 141 -16.11 -10.28 7.01
N VAL A 142 -15.19 -9.50 7.56
CA VAL A 142 -15.54 -8.40 8.49
C VAL A 142 -16.28 -7.27 7.77
N ILE A 143 -15.85 -6.92 6.54
CA ILE A 143 -16.53 -5.90 5.71
C ILE A 143 -17.96 -6.32 5.42
N ALA A 144 -18.18 -7.59 5.07
CA ALA A 144 -19.50 -8.15 4.78
C ALA A 144 -20.39 -8.32 6.03
N GLY A 145 -19.80 -8.28 7.24
CA GLY A 145 -20.51 -8.53 8.48
C GLY A 145 -20.68 -10.00 8.84
N ASP A 146 -20.00 -10.89 8.12
CA ASP A 146 -20.08 -12.34 8.30
C ASP A 146 -19.27 -12.83 9.51
N MET A 147 -18.30 -12.03 9.96
CA MET A 147 -17.38 -12.41 11.03
C MET A 147 -17.11 -11.23 11.98
N GLU A 148 -17.04 -11.54 13.28
CA GLU A 148 -16.59 -10.55 14.27
C GLU A 148 -15.07 -10.35 14.19
N PRO A 149 -14.54 -9.14 14.48
CA PRO A 149 -13.14 -8.78 14.26
C PRO A 149 -12.15 -9.72 14.95
N GLU A 150 -12.42 -10.12 16.18
CA GLU A 150 -11.55 -11.00 16.96
C GLU A 150 -11.47 -12.41 16.34
N ALA A 151 -12.60 -12.97 15.96
CA ALA A 151 -12.67 -14.27 15.31
C ALA A 151 -11.99 -14.26 13.93
N ALA A 152 -12.22 -13.19 13.17
CA ALA A 152 -11.59 -12.99 11.87
C ALA A 152 -10.07 -12.86 11.98
N PHE A 153 -9.58 -12.13 12.98
CA PHE A 153 -8.14 -12.02 13.26
C PHE A 153 -7.54 -13.37 13.65
N ALA A 154 -8.19 -14.12 14.56
CA ALA A 154 -7.74 -15.44 14.94
C ALA A 154 -7.66 -16.41 13.74
N ALA A 155 -8.66 -16.37 12.83
CA ALA A 155 -8.66 -17.16 11.60
C ALA A 155 -7.49 -16.79 10.67
N ALA A 156 -7.19 -15.50 10.49
CA ALA A 156 -6.05 -15.04 9.70
C ALA A 156 -4.71 -15.58 10.23
N MET A 157 -4.54 -15.59 11.55
CA MET A 157 -3.31 -16.06 12.20
C MET A 157 -3.08 -17.58 12.12
N THR A 158 -4.12 -18.38 11.80
CA THR A 158 -3.99 -19.83 11.62
C THR A 158 -3.62 -20.23 10.18
N THR A 159 -3.68 -19.31 9.25
CA THR A 159 -3.39 -19.55 7.83
C THR A 159 -1.92 -19.29 7.47
N THR A 160 -1.16 -18.71 8.42
CA THR A 160 0.27 -18.42 8.29
C THR A 160 1.12 -19.53 8.86
#